data_23a8acff937a761448225c6400435783
#
_entry.id   23a8acff937a761448225c6400435783
#
_cell.length_a   1.000
_cell.length_b   1.000
_cell.length_c   1.000
_cell.angle_alpha   90.00
_cell.angle_beta   90.00
_cell.angle_gamma   90.00
#
_symmetry.space_group_name_H-M   'P 1'
#
loop_
_entity.id
_entity.type
_entity.pdbx_description
1 polymer ?
#
loop_
_entity_poly.entity_id
_entity_poly.type
_entity_poly.pdbx_seq_one_letter_code
_entity_poly.pdbx_strand_id
1 'polypeptide(L)'
;MVFYKDASMQRRTYSDSFRLRAGDREYTLHLLSYPLDETKGVLMITLISEEEHHAQSGSKKEKMDVFKSVYLFSMNVDLNADTCCNMDLSEVENAPVNALALAYSQWRATIVNMIYPDDQPAFNEMTDPGYLRENLSFQRSRSMDCQMMNLEGKFIWVKLIFHRVNTGDDDDFRFVFMVEDIHESHLRLMEDLKKYENLANKDSLTGLYNHGSIKAALTECLERCGREHKPVSLIMFDIDYFKKVNDSCGHDVGDQVLKAVAAMAQEDLSSHGGRLGRWGGDEFLGICEDMKAGQLAEIAGELRQKIDHHDFPAAGHLTGSFGIIEVRPGETPPEAFRRIDAALYRSKNGGRNRVIIGE
;
A
#
# COMPACT_ATOMS: atom_id res chain seq x y z
N MET A 1 1.78 26.76 -31.22
CA MET A 1 1.52 27.97 -30.42
C MET A 1 0.07 28.05 -29.91
N VAL A 2 -0.94 27.75 -30.75
CA VAL A 2 -2.36 27.71 -30.37
C VAL A 2 -2.64 26.61 -29.34
N PHE A 3 -2.12 25.40 -29.59
CA PHE A 3 -2.27 24.20 -28.76
C PHE A 3 -1.80 24.44 -27.29
N TYR A 4 -0.65 25.06 -27.10
CA TYR A 4 -0.10 25.35 -25.77
C TYR A 4 -0.94 26.40 -25.00
N LYS A 5 -1.50 27.39 -25.70
CA LYS A 5 -2.38 28.38 -25.09
C LYS A 5 -3.66 27.77 -24.54
N ASP A 6 -4.27 26.84 -25.28
CA ASP A 6 -5.53 26.22 -24.87
C ASP A 6 -5.32 25.27 -23.66
N ALA A 7 -4.21 24.53 -23.62
CA ALA A 7 -3.87 23.68 -22.52
C ALA A 7 -3.59 24.46 -21.22
N SER A 8 -2.86 25.58 -21.30
CA SER A 8 -2.52 26.42 -20.15
C SER A 8 -3.74 27.16 -19.57
N MET A 9 -4.66 27.62 -20.42
CA MET A 9 -5.89 28.32 -19.98
C MET A 9 -6.88 27.40 -19.26
N GLN A 10 -6.93 26.10 -19.62
CA GLN A 10 -7.92 25.18 -19.06
C GLN A 10 -7.36 24.37 -17.88
N ARG A 11 -6.08 24.50 -17.52
CA ARG A 11 -5.38 23.67 -16.49
C ARG A 11 -5.63 22.17 -16.67
N ARG A 12 -5.74 21.71 -17.91
CA ARG A 12 -6.00 20.31 -18.24
C ARG A 12 -4.85 19.75 -19.06
N THR A 13 -4.53 18.49 -18.82
CA THR A 13 -3.66 17.72 -19.70
C THR A 13 -4.33 17.63 -21.07
N TYR A 14 -3.58 17.95 -22.11
CA TYR A 14 -4.07 17.89 -23.49
C TYR A 14 -3.22 16.90 -24.26
N SER A 15 -3.87 15.95 -24.91
CA SER A 15 -3.20 15.00 -25.79
C SER A 15 -3.75 15.08 -27.20
N ASP A 16 -2.88 15.03 -28.19
CA ASP A 16 -3.25 14.99 -29.60
C ASP A 16 -2.26 14.15 -30.37
N SER A 17 -2.68 13.64 -31.54
CA SER A 17 -1.86 12.78 -32.38
C SER A 17 -1.91 13.25 -33.80
N PHE A 18 -0.76 13.47 -34.42
CA PHE A 18 -0.64 13.95 -35.79
C PHE A 18 0.16 12.97 -36.63
N ARG A 19 -0.27 12.72 -37.86
CA ARG A 19 0.53 11.98 -38.82
C ARG A 19 1.45 12.96 -39.57
N LEU A 20 2.70 12.64 -39.59
CA LEU A 20 3.72 13.41 -40.28
C LEU A 20 4.39 12.54 -41.38
N ARG A 21 4.68 13.11 -42.50
CA ARG A 21 5.47 12.46 -43.55
C ARG A 21 6.80 13.20 -43.69
N ALA A 22 7.89 12.47 -43.51
CA ALA A 22 9.23 13.00 -43.71
C ALA A 22 9.97 12.10 -44.74
N GLY A 23 10.11 12.61 -45.96
CA GLY A 23 10.57 11.80 -47.09
C GLY A 23 9.55 10.73 -47.47
N ASP A 24 9.99 9.47 -47.54
CA ASP A 24 9.13 8.33 -47.85
C ASP A 24 8.58 7.61 -46.63
N ARG A 25 8.79 8.16 -45.41
CA ARG A 25 8.35 7.56 -44.15
C ARG A 25 7.21 8.32 -43.51
N GLU A 26 6.25 7.60 -42.99
CA GLU A 26 5.15 8.15 -42.17
C GLU A 26 5.46 7.94 -40.70
N TYR A 27 5.16 8.98 -39.90
CA TYR A 27 5.37 9.00 -38.47
C TYR A 27 4.09 9.44 -37.81
N THR A 28 3.76 8.85 -36.66
CA THR A 28 2.74 9.37 -35.76
C THR A 28 3.41 10.17 -34.64
N LEU A 29 3.12 11.45 -34.58
CA LEU A 29 3.57 12.36 -33.54
C LEU A 29 2.50 12.40 -32.46
N HIS A 30 2.82 11.95 -31.26
CA HIS A 30 1.98 12.16 -30.09
C HIS A 30 2.48 13.36 -29.32
N LEU A 31 1.58 14.33 -29.11
CA LEU A 31 1.84 15.51 -28.29
C LEU A 31 1.05 15.41 -27.01
N LEU A 32 1.73 15.52 -25.87
CA LEU A 32 1.11 15.66 -24.57
C LEU A 32 1.58 16.97 -23.96
N SER A 33 0.64 17.86 -23.66
CA SER A 33 0.90 19.10 -22.94
C SER A 33 0.35 19.01 -21.53
N TYR A 34 1.21 19.22 -20.55
CA TYR A 34 0.87 19.26 -19.14
C TYR A 34 1.17 20.64 -18.55
N PRO A 35 0.17 21.40 -18.08
CA PRO A 35 0.40 22.70 -17.47
C PRO A 35 0.98 22.53 -16.07
N LEU A 36 2.13 23.17 -15.80
CA LEU A 36 2.75 23.23 -14.48
C LEU A 36 2.19 24.41 -13.66
N ASP A 37 2.06 25.58 -14.30
CA ASP A 37 1.48 26.80 -13.74
C ASP A 37 0.77 27.61 -14.83
N GLU A 38 0.36 28.84 -14.53
CA GLU A 38 -0.37 29.73 -15.50
C GLU A 38 0.49 30.14 -16.72
N THR A 39 1.81 29.99 -16.62
CA THR A 39 2.78 30.46 -17.64
C THR A 39 3.67 29.38 -18.19
N LYS A 40 3.74 28.23 -17.53
CA LYS A 40 4.65 27.14 -17.85
C LYS A 40 3.91 25.81 -17.97
N GLY A 41 4.37 24.98 -18.87
CA GLY A 41 3.89 23.61 -19.05
C GLY A 41 4.98 22.73 -19.65
N VAL A 42 4.83 21.43 -19.49
CA VAL A 42 5.65 20.42 -20.14
C VAL A 42 4.94 20.00 -21.41
N LEU A 43 5.66 20.01 -22.53
CA LEU A 43 5.20 19.42 -23.77
C LEU A 43 6.04 18.16 -24.02
N MET A 44 5.43 17.00 -23.89
CA MET A 44 6.05 15.75 -24.25
C MET A 44 5.70 15.43 -25.68
N ILE A 45 6.72 15.12 -26.48
CA ILE A 45 6.59 14.79 -27.90
C ILE A 45 7.11 13.38 -28.07
N THR A 46 6.25 12.45 -28.46
CA THR A 46 6.63 11.09 -28.82
C THR A 46 6.43 10.90 -30.31
N LEU A 47 7.49 10.51 -31.02
CA LEU A 47 7.44 10.21 -32.43
C LEU A 47 7.49 8.69 -32.62
N ILE A 48 6.47 8.14 -33.26
CA ILE A 48 6.38 6.72 -33.60
C ILE A 48 6.48 6.58 -35.11
N SER A 49 7.47 5.84 -35.60
CA SER A 49 7.56 5.50 -37.04
C SER A 49 6.64 4.34 -37.38
N GLU A 50 5.72 4.53 -38.31
CA GLU A 50 5.01 3.42 -38.94
C GLU A 50 5.93 2.81 -40.01
N GLU A 51 6.74 1.79 -39.68
CA GLU A 51 7.44 1.05 -40.66
C GLU A 51 6.50 0.07 -41.35
N GLU A 52 6.43 0.17 -42.71
CA GLU A 52 5.82 -0.82 -43.52
C GLU A 52 6.45 -2.20 -43.29
N HIS A 53 5.60 -3.20 -43.13
CA HIS A 53 5.94 -4.61 -43.16
C HIS A 53 6.60 -5.00 -44.50
N HIS A 54 7.92 -4.93 -44.61
CA HIS A 54 8.65 -5.70 -45.62
C HIS A 54 9.90 -6.37 -45.03
N ALA A 55 9.75 -7.66 -45.00
CA ALA A 55 10.69 -8.76 -44.83
C ALA A 55 12.19 -8.44 -44.96
N GLN A 56 12.92 -8.76 -43.93
CA GLN A 56 14.20 -9.46 -43.79
C GLN A 56 15.06 -8.88 -42.66
N SER A 57 14.77 -9.28 -41.45
CA SER A 57 15.72 -9.66 -40.40
C SER A 57 14.97 -9.93 -39.08
N GLY A 58 14.37 -11.10 -38.98
CA GLY A 58 13.45 -11.48 -37.90
C GLY A 58 14.04 -11.52 -36.49
N SER A 59 15.35 -11.40 -36.30
CA SER A 59 15.96 -11.59 -34.97
C SER A 59 16.13 -10.27 -34.14
N LYS A 60 16.42 -9.14 -34.79
CA LYS A 60 16.65 -7.87 -34.11
C LYS A 60 15.35 -7.10 -33.86
N LYS A 61 14.46 -7.16 -34.85
CA LYS A 61 13.14 -6.50 -34.82
C LYS A 61 12.21 -7.14 -33.77
N GLU A 62 12.15 -8.49 -33.72
CA GLU A 62 11.36 -9.21 -32.70
C GLU A 62 11.83 -8.91 -31.29
N LYS A 63 13.15 -8.81 -31.07
CA LYS A 63 13.70 -8.43 -29.76
C LYS A 63 13.35 -6.98 -29.38
N MET A 64 13.34 -6.07 -30.35
CA MET A 64 13.00 -4.67 -30.15
C MET A 64 11.49 -4.50 -29.88
N ASP A 65 10.64 -5.24 -30.61
CA ASP A 65 9.18 -5.20 -30.40
C ASP A 65 8.79 -5.77 -29.02
N VAL A 66 9.44 -6.83 -28.55
CA VAL A 66 9.29 -7.34 -27.19
C VAL A 66 9.77 -6.31 -26.16
N PHE A 67 10.91 -5.65 -26.42
CA PHE A 67 11.42 -4.59 -25.55
C PHE A 67 10.43 -3.42 -25.42
N LYS A 68 9.88 -2.96 -26.56
CA LYS A 68 8.86 -1.89 -26.61
C LYS A 68 7.54 -2.26 -25.91
N SER A 69 7.19 -3.54 -25.85
CA SER A 69 5.98 -4.00 -25.16
C SER A 69 6.12 -4.03 -23.64
N VAL A 70 7.35 -3.99 -23.11
CA VAL A 70 7.65 -4.08 -21.68
C VAL A 70 7.90 -2.70 -21.07
N TYR A 71 8.53 -1.79 -21.84
CA TYR A 71 8.92 -0.49 -21.32
C TYR A 71 8.05 0.63 -21.91
N LEU A 72 7.52 1.48 -21.02
CA LEU A 72 6.77 2.69 -21.39
C LEU A 72 7.65 3.71 -22.12
N PHE A 73 8.92 3.76 -21.76
CA PHE A 73 9.87 4.74 -22.26
C PHE A 73 11.30 4.23 -22.10
N SER A 74 12.16 4.54 -23.06
CA SER A 74 13.58 4.25 -22.99
C SER A 74 14.43 5.32 -23.68
N MET A 75 15.57 5.68 -23.10
CA MET A 75 16.48 6.64 -23.68
C MET A 75 17.94 6.28 -23.43
N ASN A 76 18.79 6.69 -24.38
CA ASN A 76 20.24 6.71 -24.21
C ASN A 76 20.65 8.04 -23.57
N VAL A 77 21.53 7.99 -22.59
CA VAL A 77 22.08 9.16 -21.90
C VAL A 77 23.59 9.15 -22.00
N ASP A 78 24.17 10.28 -22.39
CA ASP A 78 25.60 10.55 -22.33
C ASP A 78 25.84 11.65 -21.29
N LEU A 79 26.40 11.26 -20.13
CA LEU A 79 26.66 12.22 -19.04
C LEU A 79 27.86 13.12 -19.31
N ASN A 80 28.77 12.74 -20.21
CA ASN A 80 29.92 13.59 -20.54
C ASN A 80 29.51 14.73 -21.45
N ALA A 81 28.60 14.46 -22.37
CA ALA A 81 28.03 15.45 -23.28
C ALA A 81 26.78 16.17 -22.71
N ASP A 82 26.30 15.78 -21.54
CA ASP A 82 25.00 16.22 -20.98
C ASP A 82 23.85 16.08 -21.98
N THR A 83 23.76 14.93 -22.65
CA THR A 83 22.74 14.71 -23.68
C THR A 83 21.94 13.46 -23.40
N CYS A 84 20.66 13.48 -23.79
CA CYS A 84 19.81 12.30 -23.82
C CYS A 84 18.97 12.25 -25.11
N CYS A 85 18.74 11.04 -25.62
CA CYS A 85 17.91 10.82 -26.82
C CYS A 85 17.06 9.56 -26.62
N ASN A 86 15.86 9.55 -27.19
CA ASN A 86 15.00 8.36 -27.19
C ASN A 86 15.68 7.25 -28.02
N MET A 87 15.64 6.02 -27.54
CA MET A 87 16.23 4.88 -28.26
C MET A 87 15.60 4.63 -29.62
N ASP A 88 14.31 4.94 -29.79
CA ASP A 88 13.61 4.77 -31.07
C ASP A 88 14.11 5.73 -32.16
N LEU A 89 14.73 6.84 -31.79
CA LEU A 89 15.24 7.84 -32.72
C LEU A 89 16.71 7.60 -33.14
N SER A 90 17.46 6.80 -32.42
CA SER A 90 18.86 6.49 -32.71
C SER A 90 19.04 5.58 -33.94
N GLU A 91 17.97 4.91 -34.38
CA GLU A 91 18.00 4.02 -35.57
C GLU A 91 17.64 4.71 -36.91
N VAL A 92 17.28 6.00 -36.86
CA VAL A 92 17.06 6.77 -38.10
C VAL A 92 18.42 7.18 -38.70
N GLU A 93 18.95 6.35 -39.58
CA GLU A 93 20.29 6.46 -40.16
C GLU A 93 20.64 7.80 -40.87
N ASN A 94 19.70 8.74 -41.00
CA ASN A 94 19.91 10.02 -41.69
C ASN A 94 19.30 11.24 -40.97
N ALA A 95 18.80 11.11 -39.75
CA ALA A 95 18.47 12.31 -38.97
C ALA A 95 19.76 12.90 -38.40
N PRO A 96 20.00 14.21 -38.46
CA PRO A 96 21.11 14.83 -37.74
C PRO A 96 20.89 14.52 -36.28
N VAL A 97 21.73 13.65 -35.72
CA VAL A 97 21.67 13.14 -34.34
C VAL A 97 21.55 14.26 -33.29
N ASN A 98 21.97 15.46 -33.64
CA ASN A 98 21.92 16.65 -32.77
C ASN A 98 20.58 17.43 -32.78
N ALA A 99 19.63 17.11 -33.67
CA ALA A 99 18.41 17.93 -33.79
C ALA A 99 17.31 17.53 -32.74
N LEU A 100 17.47 16.39 -32.08
CA LEU A 100 16.48 15.85 -31.12
C LEU A 100 17.11 15.46 -29.77
N ALA A 101 18.39 15.71 -29.55
CA ALA A 101 19.05 15.49 -28.28
C ALA A 101 18.69 16.64 -27.30
N LEU A 102 18.08 16.25 -26.18
CA LEU A 102 17.79 17.16 -25.07
C LEU A 102 18.97 17.10 -24.08
N ALA A 103 19.28 18.22 -23.41
CA ALA A 103 20.21 18.17 -22.30
C ALA A 103 19.64 17.26 -21.18
N TYR A 104 20.46 16.33 -20.67
CA TYR A 104 20.05 15.45 -19.57
C TYR A 104 19.68 16.24 -18.32
N SER A 105 20.46 17.28 -18.02
CA SER A 105 20.18 18.19 -16.90
C SER A 105 18.80 18.87 -17.03
N GLN A 106 18.43 19.28 -18.25
CA GLN A 106 17.13 19.89 -18.51
C GLN A 106 16.00 18.84 -18.45
N TRP A 107 16.21 17.65 -19.02
CA TRP A 107 15.26 16.55 -18.93
C TRP A 107 14.97 16.20 -17.47
N ARG A 108 16.01 16.03 -16.66
CA ARG A 108 15.92 15.72 -15.24
C ARG A 108 15.09 16.76 -14.47
N ALA A 109 15.37 18.06 -14.68
CA ALA A 109 14.63 19.16 -14.07
C ALA A 109 13.14 19.21 -14.48
N THR A 110 12.83 18.66 -15.64
CA THR A 110 11.46 18.64 -16.16
C THR A 110 10.70 17.41 -15.64
N ILE A 111 11.31 16.22 -15.73
CA ILE A 111 10.62 14.96 -15.44
C ILE A 111 10.31 14.80 -13.95
N VAL A 112 11.07 15.44 -13.05
CA VAL A 112 10.79 15.42 -11.61
C VAL A 112 9.37 15.89 -11.28
N ASN A 113 8.78 16.78 -12.09
CA ASN A 113 7.42 17.25 -11.88
C ASN A 113 6.35 16.20 -12.23
N MET A 114 6.72 15.13 -12.91
CA MET A 114 5.85 13.98 -13.20
C MET A 114 5.96 12.90 -12.11
N ILE A 115 6.93 13.01 -11.22
CA ILE A 115 7.12 12.09 -10.10
C ILE A 115 6.25 12.55 -8.92
N TYR A 116 5.64 11.59 -8.23
CA TYR A 116 4.84 11.86 -7.04
C TYR A 116 5.67 12.61 -6.00
N PRO A 117 5.12 13.64 -5.31
CA PRO A 117 5.90 14.51 -4.44
C PRO A 117 6.79 13.80 -3.41
N ASP A 118 6.28 12.74 -2.79
CA ASP A 118 7.03 11.99 -1.78
C ASP A 118 8.22 11.19 -2.38
N ASP A 119 8.15 10.86 -3.68
CA ASP A 119 9.21 10.12 -4.38
C ASP A 119 10.26 11.05 -5.02
N GLN A 120 10.00 12.35 -5.12
CA GLN A 120 10.89 13.31 -5.77
C GLN A 120 12.29 13.40 -5.14
N PRO A 121 12.47 13.37 -3.79
CA PRO A 121 13.79 13.37 -3.20
C PRO A 121 14.64 12.17 -3.65
N ALA A 122 14.08 10.96 -3.63
CA ALA A 122 14.75 9.74 -4.06
C ALA A 122 15.05 9.76 -5.57
N PHE A 123 14.13 10.26 -6.38
CA PHE A 123 14.33 10.46 -7.82
C PHE A 123 15.51 11.42 -8.09
N ASN A 124 15.55 12.55 -7.40
CA ASN A 124 16.61 13.54 -7.56
C ASN A 124 18.00 13.00 -7.16
N GLU A 125 18.07 12.19 -6.11
CA GLU A 125 19.29 11.52 -5.70
C GLU A 125 19.72 10.48 -6.74
N MET A 126 18.81 9.56 -7.12
CA MET A 126 19.11 8.46 -8.04
C MET A 126 19.51 8.94 -9.45
N THR A 127 18.98 10.07 -9.90
CA THR A 127 19.26 10.64 -11.21
C THR A 127 20.42 11.67 -11.19
N ASP A 128 21.03 11.94 -10.03
CA ASP A 128 22.15 12.86 -9.93
C ASP A 128 23.38 12.32 -10.70
N PRO A 129 24.01 13.13 -11.58
CA PRO A 129 25.16 12.68 -12.34
C PRO A 129 26.34 12.20 -11.49
N GLY A 130 26.59 12.83 -10.32
CA GLY A 130 27.62 12.41 -9.38
C GLY A 130 27.30 11.05 -8.78
N TYR A 131 26.05 10.89 -8.28
CA TYR A 131 25.57 9.63 -7.74
C TYR A 131 25.66 8.49 -8.77
N LEU A 132 25.23 8.75 -10.01
CA LEU A 132 25.28 7.74 -11.08
C LEU A 132 26.71 7.32 -11.40
N ARG A 133 27.66 8.27 -11.48
CA ARG A 133 29.08 7.97 -11.72
C ARG A 133 29.68 7.09 -10.63
N GLU A 134 29.33 7.32 -9.38
CA GLU A 134 29.84 6.56 -8.24
C GLU A 134 29.17 5.18 -8.10
N ASN A 135 27.86 5.07 -8.41
CA ASN A 135 27.06 3.92 -8.04
C ASN A 135 26.62 3.03 -9.22
N LEU A 136 26.72 3.49 -10.48
CA LEU A 136 26.34 2.74 -11.65
C LEU A 136 27.56 2.10 -12.31
N SER A 137 27.88 0.86 -11.94
CA SER A 137 28.98 0.08 -12.49
C SER A 137 28.56 -0.69 -13.76
N PHE A 138 29.54 -1.06 -14.59
CA PHE A 138 29.34 -1.98 -15.70
C PHE A 138 28.73 -3.27 -15.21
N GLN A 139 27.94 -4.02 -15.65
CA GLN A 139 27.36 -5.29 -15.21
C GLN A 139 26.28 -5.21 -14.11
N ARG A 140 25.98 -4.03 -13.57
CA ARG A 140 24.90 -3.88 -12.57
C ARG A 140 23.95 -2.78 -13.00
N SER A 141 22.68 -3.13 -13.06
CA SER A 141 21.60 -2.15 -13.17
C SER A 141 21.28 -1.57 -11.80
N ARG A 142 20.91 -0.29 -11.77
CA ARG A 142 20.25 0.32 -10.63
C ARG A 142 18.79 0.54 -10.97
N SER A 143 17.92 0.38 -10.00
CA SER A 143 16.51 0.65 -10.21
C SER A 143 15.87 1.23 -8.97
N MET A 144 14.79 1.98 -9.18
CA MET A 144 13.90 2.43 -8.12
C MET A 144 12.44 2.31 -8.57
N ASP A 145 11.59 1.98 -7.63
CA ASP A 145 10.15 2.00 -7.83
C ASP A 145 9.62 3.34 -7.32
N CYS A 146 8.78 4.00 -8.10
CA CYS A 146 8.17 5.28 -7.73
C CYS A 146 6.81 5.44 -8.42
N GLN A 147 6.04 6.43 -7.99
CA GLN A 147 4.82 6.80 -8.69
C GLN A 147 5.14 7.91 -9.71
N MET A 148 4.76 7.68 -10.95
CA MET A 148 4.94 8.62 -12.06
C MET A 148 3.60 8.88 -12.74
N MET A 149 3.38 10.11 -13.17
CA MET A 149 2.18 10.50 -13.89
C MET A 149 2.20 9.93 -15.32
N ASN A 150 1.15 9.19 -15.66
CA ASN A 150 0.96 8.65 -17.00
C ASN A 150 0.33 9.67 -17.95
N LEU A 151 0.13 9.27 -19.20
CA LEU A 151 -0.47 10.12 -20.26
C LEU A 151 -1.92 10.54 -19.97
N GLU A 152 -2.62 9.85 -19.07
CA GLU A 152 -3.97 10.19 -18.63
C GLU A 152 -4.00 11.17 -17.43
N GLY A 153 -2.83 11.58 -16.94
CA GLY A 153 -2.71 12.44 -15.75
C GLY A 153 -2.90 11.70 -14.44
N LYS A 154 -2.80 10.36 -14.43
CA LYS A 154 -2.90 9.53 -13.23
C LYS A 154 -1.52 9.09 -12.78
N PHE A 155 -1.29 9.04 -11.47
CA PHE A 155 -0.09 8.43 -10.93
C PHE A 155 -0.18 6.91 -10.98
N ILE A 156 0.80 6.29 -11.61
CA ILE A 156 0.97 4.84 -11.71
C ILE A 156 2.32 4.45 -11.12
N TRP A 157 2.41 3.24 -10.61
CA TRP A 157 3.69 2.69 -10.17
C TRP A 157 4.53 2.31 -11.37
N VAL A 158 5.76 2.82 -11.41
CA VAL A 158 6.76 2.51 -12.43
C VAL A 158 8.07 2.10 -11.78
N LYS A 159 8.82 1.28 -12.49
CA LYS A 159 10.21 0.98 -12.16
C LYS A 159 11.11 1.77 -13.11
N LEU A 160 11.93 2.64 -12.56
CA LEU A 160 12.99 3.35 -13.26
C LEU A 160 14.24 2.47 -13.23
N ILE A 161 14.84 2.19 -14.39
CA ILE A 161 15.99 1.30 -14.52
C ILE A 161 17.11 2.06 -15.21
N PHE A 162 18.31 1.99 -14.64
CA PHE A 162 19.55 2.58 -15.14
C PHE A 162 20.53 1.47 -15.42
N HIS A 163 21.00 1.38 -16.65
CA HIS A 163 21.97 0.36 -17.08
C HIS A 163 23.14 0.99 -17.79
N ARG A 164 24.36 0.90 -17.24
CA ARG A 164 25.56 1.46 -17.85
C ARG A 164 25.95 0.69 -19.12
N VAL A 165 26.18 1.42 -20.21
CA VAL A 165 26.63 0.86 -21.48
C VAL A 165 28.15 0.69 -21.43
N ASN A 166 28.64 -0.47 -21.88
CA ASN A 166 30.08 -0.69 -22.01
C ASN A 166 30.56 -0.13 -23.35
N THR A 167 31.29 0.96 -23.32
CA THR A 167 31.87 1.63 -24.50
C THR A 167 33.32 1.23 -24.75
N GLY A 168 33.92 0.47 -23.81
CA GLY A 168 35.36 0.12 -23.87
C GLY A 168 36.29 1.24 -23.37
N ASP A 169 35.74 2.38 -23.00
CA ASP A 169 36.44 3.53 -22.40
C ASP A 169 35.79 3.85 -21.04
N ASP A 170 36.56 3.81 -19.96
CA ASP A 170 36.08 4.06 -18.60
C ASP A 170 35.66 5.53 -18.39
N ASP A 171 36.24 6.46 -19.13
CA ASP A 171 35.92 7.89 -19.09
C ASP A 171 34.62 8.22 -19.86
N ASP A 172 34.17 7.34 -20.74
CA ASP A 172 32.92 7.49 -21.48
C ASP A 172 31.74 6.96 -20.65
N PHE A 173 31.00 7.87 -20.00
CA PHE A 173 29.90 7.50 -19.12
C PHE A 173 28.56 7.61 -19.82
N ARG A 174 28.12 6.49 -20.41
CA ARG A 174 26.80 6.34 -21.04
C ARG A 174 25.98 5.29 -20.34
N PHE A 175 24.67 5.53 -20.28
CA PHE A 175 23.72 4.56 -19.73
C PHE A 175 22.41 4.60 -20.50
N VAL A 176 21.66 3.49 -20.41
CA VAL A 176 20.28 3.38 -20.84
C VAL A 176 19.38 3.61 -19.63
N PHE A 177 18.46 4.53 -19.78
CA PHE A 177 17.36 4.75 -18.85
C PHE A 177 16.09 4.15 -19.41
N MET A 178 15.35 3.39 -18.59
CA MET A 178 14.14 2.71 -18.98
C MET A 178 13.08 2.89 -17.91
N VAL A 179 11.82 2.98 -18.31
CA VAL A 179 10.65 3.07 -17.45
C VAL A 179 9.73 1.90 -17.75
N GLU A 180 9.57 1.01 -16.78
CA GLU A 180 8.69 -0.14 -16.83
C GLU A 180 7.40 0.15 -16.04
N ASP A 181 6.24 -0.18 -16.62
CA ASP A 181 4.96 -0.14 -15.89
C ASP A 181 4.86 -1.35 -14.97
N ILE A 182 4.85 -1.11 -13.68
CA ILE A 182 4.68 -2.15 -12.65
C ILE A 182 3.38 -1.98 -11.87
N HIS A 183 2.47 -1.11 -12.34
CA HIS A 183 1.29 -0.71 -11.57
C HIS A 183 0.40 -1.90 -11.19
N GLU A 184 0.07 -2.72 -12.17
CA GLU A 184 -0.77 -3.89 -11.92
C GLU A 184 -0.09 -4.93 -11.02
N SER A 185 1.20 -5.18 -11.26
CA SER A 185 2.01 -6.10 -10.45
C SER A 185 2.15 -5.62 -9.01
N HIS A 186 2.35 -4.30 -8.84
CA HIS A 186 2.47 -3.67 -7.53
C HIS A 186 1.14 -3.75 -6.76
N LEU A 187 0.02 -3.45 -7.41
CA LEU A 187 -1.30 -3.56 -6.78
C LEU A 187 -1.61 -4.99 -6.35
N ARG A 188 -1.34 -5.98 -7.21
CA ARG A 188 -1.50 -7.40 -6.87
C ARG A 188 -0.64 -7.80 -5.66
N LEU A 189 0.62 -7.38 -5.64
CA LEU A 189 1.51 -7.65 -4.51
C LEU A 189 0.98 -7.04 -3.21
N MET A 190 0.48 -5.82 -3.25
CA MET A 190 -0.11 -5.14 -2.08
C MET A 190 -1.40 -5.84 -1.60
N GLU A 191 -2.24 -6.31 -2.51
CA GLU A 191 -3.42 -7.11 -2.17
C GLU A 191 -3.04 -8.44 -1.52
N ASP A 192 -2.05 -9.14 -2.07
CA ASP A 192 -1.55 -10.39 -1.51
C ASP A 192 -0.92 -10.18 -0.13
N LEU A 193 -0.09 -9.15 0.04
CA LEU A 193 0.49 -8.79 1.35
C LEU A 193 -0.61 -8.52 2.38
N LYS A 194 -1.62 -7.71 2.03
CA LYS A 194 -2.75 -7.42 2.90
C LYS A 194 -3.55 -8.69 3.24
N LYS A 195 -3.71 -9.60 2.29
CA LYS A 195 -4.34 -10.88 2.51
C LYS A 195 -3.54 -11.77 3.47
N TYR A 196 -2.21 -11.86 3.28
CA TYR A 196 -1.33 -12.60 4.18
C TYR A 196 -1.29 -11.98 5.57
N GLU A 197 -1.24 -10.65 5.67
CA GLU A 197 -1.32 -9.93 6.94
C GLU A 197 -2.64 -10.23 7.68
N ASN A 198 -3.77 -10.21 6.98
CA ASN A 198 -5.05 -10.58 7.54
C ASN A 198 -5.07 -12.04 8.00
N LEU A 199 -4.55 -12.98 7.20
CA LEU A 199 -4.48 -14.39 7.58
C LEU A 199 -3.56 -14.61 8.79
N ALA A 200 -2.47 -13.86 8.91
CA ALA A 200 -1.55 -13.96 10.04
C ALA A 200 -2.12 -13.33 11.32
N ASN A 201 -2.92 -12.26 11.21
CA ASN A 201 -3.34 -11.44 12.35
C ASN A 201 -4.78 -11.63 12.79
N LYS A 202 -5.61 -12.25 11.97
CA LYS A 202 -7.04 -12.39 12.23
C LYS A 202 -7.43 -13.84 12.58
N ASP A 203 -8.44 -13.97 13.42
CA ASP A 203 -9.13 -15.24 13.63
C ASP A 203 -10.02 -15.56 12.41
N SER A 204 -9.85 -16.73 11.82
CA SER A 204 -10.50 -17.11 10.57
C SER A 204 -12.02 -17.22 10.67
N LEU A 205 -12.54 -17.47 11.87
CA LEU A 205 -13.99 -17.61 12.10
C LEU A 205 -14.67 -16.26 12.32
N THR A 206 -14.09 -15.43 13.20
CA THR A 206 -14.72 -14.19 13.69
C THR A 206 -14.24 -12.94 13.00
N GLY A 207 -13.08 -12.98 12.30
CA GLY A 207 -12.46 -11.80 11.69
C GLY A 207 -11.82 -10.83 12.70
N LEU A 208 -11.89 -11.10 13.99
CA LEU A 208 -11.22 -10.35 15.06
C LEU A 208 -9.70 -10.60 15.03
N TYR A 209 -8.93 -9.88 15.84
CA TYR A 209 -7.55 -10.28 16.06
C TYR A 209 -7.49 -11.71 16.62
N ASN A 210 -6.54 -12.51 16.11
CA ASN A 210 -6.29 -13.82 16.69
C ASN A 210 -5.53 -13.69 18.04
N HIS A 211 -5.40 -14.78 18.76
CA HIS A 211 -4.71 -14.84 20.05
C HIS A 211 -3.31 -14.22 20.05
N GLY A 212 -2.49 -14.52 19.02
CA GLY A 212 -1.14 -14.00 18.90
C GLY A 212 -1.12 -12.48 18.73
N SER A 213 -1.97 -11.98 17.85
CA SER A 213 -2.02 -10.56 17.51
C SER A 213 -2.61 -9.70 18.62
N ILE A 214 -3.67 -10.14 19.31
CA ILE A 214 -4.22 -9.36 20.43
C ILE A 214 -3.25 -9.35 21.63
N LYS A 215 -2.50 -10.44 21.84
CA LYS A 215 -1.46 -10.51 22.86
C LYS A 215 -0.29 -9.56 22.57
N ALA A 216 0.16 -9.52 21.30
CA ALA A 216 1.19 -8.57 20.87
C ALA A 216 0.72 -7.12 21.02
N ALA A 217 -0.52 -6.83 20.60
CA ALA A 217 -1.14 -5.52 20.75
C ALA A 217 -1.25 -5.07 22.21
N LEU A 218 -1.54 -6.00 23.13
CA LEU A 218 -1.53 -5.70 24.57
C LEU A 218 -0.13 -5.32 25.06
N THR A 219 0.88 -6.09 24.67
CA THR A 219 2.27 -5.81 25.08
C THR A 219 2.72 -4.42 24.61
N GLU A 220 2.50 -4.12 23.33
CA GLU A 220 2.80 -2.79 22.76
C GLU A 220 2.05 -1.65 23.47
N CYS A 221 0.76 -1.86 23.76
CA CYS A 221 -0.08 -0.90 24.44
C CYS A 221 0.46 -0.59 25.86
N LEU A 222 0.82 -1.63 26.62
CA LEU A 222 1.35 -1.44 27.99
C LEU A 222 2.69 -0.71 28.01
N GLU A 223 3.59 -1.02 27.06
CA GLU A 223 4.87 -0.33 26.90
C GLU A 223 4.70 1.15 26.55
N ARG A 224 3.73 1.49 25.70
CA ARG A 224 3.43 2.86 25.30
C ARG A 224 2.77 3.66 26.44
N CYS A 225 1.75 3.08 27.05
CA CYS A 225 0.97 3.77 28.09
C CYS A 225 1.77 4.01 29.37
N GLY A 226 2.72 3.17 29.68
CA GLY A 226 3.70 3.41 30.74
C GLY A 226 4.50 4.71 30.55
N ARG A 227 4.66 5.16 29.31
CA ARG A 227 5.36 6.42 28.95
C ARG A 227 4.41 7.62 28.91
N GLU A 228 3.18 7.45 28.44
CA GLU A 228 2.24 8.55 28.18
C GLU A 228 1.30 8.84 29.35
N HIS A 229 1.29 8.01 30.40
CA HIS A 229 0.43 8.15 31.60
C HIS A 229 -1.08 8.19 31.27
N LYS A 230 -1.50 7.55 30.19
CA LYS A 230 -2.89 7.43 29.78
C LYS A 230 -3.54 6.19 30.40
N PRO A 231 -4.81 6.25 30.80
CA PRO A 231 -5.49 5.08 31.34
C PRO A 231 -5.70 4.05 30.23
N VAL A 232 -5.48 2.79 30.56
CA VAL A 232 -5.80 1.64 29.69
C VAL A 232 -6.67 0.68 30.45
N SER A 233 -7.77 0.30 29.85
CA SER A 233 -8.64 -0.73 30.41
C SER A 233 -8.72 -1.94 29.51
N LEU A 234 -8.80 -3.10 30.13
CA LEU A 234 -8.95 -4.39 29.46
C LEU A 234 -10.30 -4.99 29.81
N ILE A 235 -10.91 -5.64 28.83
CA ILE A 235 -12.10 -6.45 28.99
C ILE A 235 -11.83 -7.87 28.51
N MET A 236 -12.19 -8.85 29.32
CA MET A 236 -12.20 -10.26 28.95
C MET A 236 -13.58 -10.82 29.19
N PHE A 237 -14.13 -11.51 28.21
CA PHE A 237 -15.48 -12.09 28.34
C PHE A 237 -15.59 -13.43 27.64
N ASP A 238 -16.60 -14.17 28.04
CA ASP A 238 -16.86 -15.54 27.63
C ASP A 238 -18.38 -15.75 27.48
N ILE A 239 -18.79 -16.61 26.56
CA ILE A 239 -20.19 -16.95 26.31
C ILE A 239 -20.62 -18.04 27.30
N ASP A 240 -21.56 -17.71 28.15
CA ASP A 240 -22.01 -18.61 29.20
C ASP A 240 -22.58 -19.90 28.62
N TYR A 241 -22.06 -21.05 29.10
CA TYR A 241 -22.50 -22.38 28.70
C TYR A 241 -22.32 -22.70 27.21
N PHE A 242 -21.41 -22.05 26.49
CA PHE A 242 -21.18 -22.25 25.07
C PHE A 242 -20.93 -23.71 24.68
N LYS A 243 -20.24 -24.49 25.53
CA LYS A 243 -20.06 -25.92 25.33
C LYS A 243 -21.37 -26.66 25.18
N LYS A 244 -22.43 -26.28 25.93
CA LYS A 244 -23.75 -26.90 25.79
C LYS A 244 -24.38 -26.63 24.43
N VAL A 245 -24.15 -25.46 23.85
CA VAL A 245 -24.60 -25.13 22.48
C VAL A 245 -23.97 -26.10 21.49
N ASN A 246 -22.65 -26.26 21.54
CA ASN A 246 -21.96 -27.19 20.66
C ASN A 246 -22.43 -28.65 20.85
N ASP A 247 -22.59 -29.08 22.10
CA ASP A 247 -22.99 -30.45 22.42
C ASP A 247 -24.47 -30.74 21.98
N SER A 248 -25.33 -29.72 22.01
CA SER A 248 -26.79 -29.90 21.71
C SER A 248 -27.18 -29.56 20.29
N CYS A 249 -26.54 -28.55 19.68
CA CYS A 249 -26.92 -27.98 18.39
C CYS A 249 -25.84 -28.15 17.29
N GLY A 250 -24.65 -28.67 17.67
CA GLY A 250 -23.54 -28.88 16.76
C GLY A 250 -22.64 -27.64 16.61
N HIS A 251 -21.43 -27.90 16.09
CA HIS A 251 -20.40 -26.84 15.94
C HIS A 251 -20.80 -25.73 14.95
N ASP A 252 -21.56 -26.03 13.92
CA ASP A 252 -22.00 -25.01 12.94
C ASP A 252 -22.87 -23.93 13.59
N VAL A 253 -23.75 -24.33 14.55
CA VAL A 253 -24.56 -23.37 15.33
C VAL A 253 -23.68 -22.59 16.31
N GLY A 254 -22.71 -23.26 16.95
CA GLY A 254 -21.72 -22.61 17.80
C GLY A 254 -20.90 -21.56 17.05
N ASP A 255 -20.48 -21.87 15.83
CA ASP A 255 -19.76 -20.93 14.97
C ASP A 255 -20.59 -19.70 14.60
N GLN A 256 -21.90 -19.87 14.36
CA GLN A 256 -22.80 -18.74 14.12
C GLN A 256 -22.94 -17.86 15.37
N VAL A 257 -23.05 -18.47 16.56
CA VAL A 257 -23.08 -17.74 17.84
C VAL A 257 -21.81 -16.94 18.03
N LEU A 258 -20.62 -17.56 17.82
CA LEU A 258 -19.32 -16.88 17.94
C LEU A 258 -19.23 -15.68 17.00
N LYS A 259 -19.64 -15.82 15.75
CA LYS A 259 -19.67 -14.72 14.76
C LYS A 259 -20.59 -13.58 15.19
N ALA A 260 -21.80 -13.90 15.68
CA ALA A 260 -22.76 -12.90 16.11
C ALA A 260 -22.25 -12.12 17.34
N VAL A 261 -21.76 -12.81 18.36
CA VAL A 261 -21.19 -12.17 19.56
C VAL A 261 -19.95 -11.35 19.22
N ALA A 262 -19.05 -11.86 18.37
CA ALA A 262 -17.89 -11.14 17.90
C ALA A 262 -18.25 -9.83 17.17
N ALA A 263 -19.29 -9.87 16.31
CA ALA A 263 -19.76 -8.70 15.58
C ALA A 263 -20.32 -7.63 16.52
N MET A 264 -21.18 -8.00 17.47
CA MET A 264 -21.72 -7.08 18.49
C MET A 264 -20.61 -6.44 19.32
N ALA A 265 -19.67 -7.25 19.81
CA ALA A 265 -18.57 -6.76 20.63
C ALA A 265 -17.59 -5.88 19.84
N GLN A 266 -17.34 -6.20 18.57
CA GLN A 266 -16.51 -5.39 17.68
C GLN A 266 -17.13 -4.02 17.42
N GLU A 267 -18.44 -3.97 17.16
CA GLU A 267 -19.17 -2.72 16.95
C GLU A 267 -19.08 -1.80 18.17
N ASP A 268 -19.37 -2.34 19.36
CA ASP A 268 -19.37 -1.55 20.59
C ASP A 268 -17.98 -1.06 21.00
N LEU A 269 -16.96 -1.92 20.89
CA LEU A 269 -15.61 -1.53 21.28
C LEU A 269 -14.92 -0.64 20.24
N SER A 270 -15.12 -0.90 18.93
CA SER A 270 -14.46 -0.12 17.88
C SER A 270 -14.98 1.32 17.79
N SER A 271 -16.24 1.57 18.11
CA SER A 271 -16.81 2.93 18.19
C SER A 271 -16.09 3.82 19.22
N HIS A 272 -15.39 3.21 20.17
CA HIS A 272 -14.60 3.86 21.20
C HIS A 272 -13.07 3.67 21.02
N GLY A 273 -12.63 3.28 19.82
CA GLY A 273 -11.22 3.06 19.53
C GLY A 273 -10.61 1.78 20.13
N GLY A 274 -11.45 0.89 20.67
CA GLY A 274 -11.00 -0.37 21.25
C GLY A 274 -10.58 -1.39 20.21
N ARG A 275 -9.61 -2.24 20.57
CA ARG A 275 -9.17 -3.40 19.79
C ARG A 275 -9.70 -4.67 20.43
N LEU A 276 -10.27 -5.58 19.61
CA LEU A 276 -10.86 -6.83 20.09
C LEU A 276 -10.24 -8.03 19.38
N GLY A 277 -9.93 -9.07 20.14
CA GLY A 277 -9.41 -10.34 19.64
C GLY A 277 -10.13 -11.55 20.24
N ARG A 278 -10.13 -12.65 19.50
CA ARG A 278 -10.54 -13.95 20.03
C ARG A 278 -9.35 -14.56 20.75
N TRP A 279 -9.50 -14.71 22.07
CA TRP A 279 -8.43 -15.22 22.93
C TRP A 279 -8.29 -16.75 22.80
N GLY A 280 -9.42 -17.45 22.74
CA GLY A 280 -9.46 -18.91 22.50
C GLY A 280 -10.88 -19.45 22.72
N GLY A 281 -11.28 -20.45 21.96
CA GLY A 281 -12.60 -21.05 22.11
C GLY A 281 -13.73 -20.01 22.02
N ASP A 282 -14.38 -19.79 23.15
CA ASP A 282 -15.48 -18.83 23.38
C ASP A 282 -15.04 -17.58 24.18
N GLU A 283 -13.73 -17.41 24.39
CA GLU A 283 -13.15 -16.27 25.12
C GLU A 283 -12.66 -15.17 24.19
N PHE A 284 -12.93 -13.92 24.59
CA PHE A 284 -12.57 -12.69 23.87
C PHE A 284 -11.81 -11.74 24.77
N LEU A 285 -10.82 -11.03 24.21
CA LEU A 285 -10.04 -10.00 24.90
C LEU A 285 -10.13 -8.68 24.15
N GLY A 286 -10.52 -7.61 24.84
CA GLY A 286 -10.52 -6.25 24.33
C GLY A 286 -9.52 -5.36 25.06
N ILE A 287 -8.95 -4.38 24.33
CA ILE A 287 -8.01 -3.36 24.81
C ILE A 287 -8.59 -2.00 24.47
N CYS A 288 -8.81 -1.15 25.46
CA CYS A 288 -9.32 0.21 25.30
C CYS A 288 -8.33 1.20 25.89
N GLU A 289 -7.77 2.03 25.03
CA GLU A 289 -6.84 3.10 25.39
C GLU A 289 -7.61 4.38 25.69
N ASP A 290 -7.03 5.25 26.54
CA ASP A 290 -7.66 6.50 27.01
C ASP A 290 -9.02 6.28 27.70
N MET A 291 -9.25 5.10 28.30
CA MET A 291 -10.51 4.71 28.90
C MET A 291 -10.29 4.13 30.27
N LYS A 292 -11.07 4.58 31.26
CA LYS A 292 -11.09 4.06 32.61
C LYS A 292 -11.99 2.83 32.73
N ALA A 293 -11.72 1.96 33.71
CA ALA A 293 -12.50 0.74 33.94
C ALA A 293 -14.01 0.98 34.12
N GLY A 294 -14.41 2.08 34.74
CA GLY A 294 -15.83 2.42 34.89
C GLY A 294 -16.55 2.68 33.56
N GLN A 295 -15.91 3.41 32.66
CA GLN A 295 -16.46 3.68 31.32
C GLN A 295 -16.56 2.39 30.47
N LEU A 296 -15.52 1.55 30.54
CA LEU A 296 -15.55 0.25 29.85
C LEU A 296 -16.60 -0.69 30.43
N ALA A 297 -16.89 -0.58 31.74
CA ALA A 297 -17.95 -1.36 32.38
C ALA A 297 -19.36 -0.98 31.91
N GLU A 298 -19.58 0.29 31.56
CA GLU A 298 -20.85 0.74 30.97
C GLU A 298 -21.03 0.11 29.58
N ILE A 299 -20.01 0.17 28.71
CA ILE A 299 -20.00 -0.45 27.39
C ILE A 299 -20.21 -1.97 27.51
N ALA A 300 -19.50 -2.62 28.43
CA ALA A 300 -19.66 -4.05 28.68
C ALA A 300 -21.06 -4.40 29.21
N GLY A 301 -21.67 -3.51 29.97
CA GLY A 301 -23.06 -3.64 30.44
C GLY A 301 -24.06 -3.62 29.28
N GLU A 302 -23.86 -2.73 28.30
CA GLU A 302 -24.67 -2.66 27.09
C GLU A 302 -24.47 -3.89 26.23
N LEU A 303 -23.23 -4.31 26.01
CA LEU A 303 -22.92 -5.52 25.25
C LEU A 303 -23.54 -6.77 25.91
N ARG A 304 -23.44 -6.88 27.24
CA ARG A 304 -24.08 -7.95 28.01
C ARG A 304 -25.59 -7.99 27.75
N GLN A 305 -26.25 -6.82 27.79
CA GLN A 305 -27.70 -6.74 27.51
C GLN A 305 -28.00 -7.09 26.05
N LYS A 306 -27.21 -6.66 25.09
CA LYS A 306 -27.38 -7.02 23.69
C LYS A 306 -27.31 -8.54 23.50
N ILE A 307 -26.32 -9.21 24.11
CA ILE A 307 -26.21 -10.68 24.04
C ILE A 307 -27.40 -11.36 24.71
N ASP A 308 -27.80 -10.89 25.91
CA ASP A 308 -28.92 -11.43 26.70
C ASP A 308 -30.28 -11.33 25.97
N HIS A 309 -30.48 -10.27 25.18
CA HIS A 309 -31.72 -10.06 24.41
C HIS A 309 -31.65 -10.51 22.95
N HIS A 310 -30.49 -10.94 22.49
CA HIS A 310 -30.35 -11.40 21.11
C HIS A 310 -30.97 -12.78 20.93
N ASP A 311 -31.79 -12.92 19.86
CA ASP A 311 -32.28 -14.22 19.46
C ASP A 311 -31.22 -14.96 18.62
N PHE A 312 -30.63 -15.98 19.23
CA PHE A 312 -29.67 -16.84 18.51
C PHE A 312 -30.43 -18.01 17.88
N PRO A 313 -30.60 -18.03 16.55
CA PRO A 313 -31.30 -19.10 15.88
C PRO A 313 -30.73 -20.48 16.22
N ALA A 314 -31.58 -21.42 16.60
CA ALA A 314 -31.24 -22.78 17.03
C ALA A 314 -30.48 -22.92 18.36
N ALA A 315 -29.75 -21.89 18.82
CA ALA A 315 -29.01 -21.91 20.10
C ALA A 315 -29.88 -21.44 21.30
N GLY A 316 -30.93 -20.66 21.02
CA GLY A 316 -31.82 -20.09 22.05
C GLY A 316 -31.17 -18.94 22.84
N HIS A 317 -31.61 -18.77 24.08
CA HIS A 317 -31.14 -17.69 24.95
C HIS A 317 -29.72 -17.95 25.48
N LEU A 318 -28.82 -16.99 25.26
CA LEU A 318 -27.44 -17.03 25.72
C LEU A 318 -27.09 -15.76 26.49
N THR A 319 -26.12 -15.86 27.37
CA THR A 319 -25.59 -14.73 28.12
C THR A 319 -24.05 -14.71 28.05
N GLY A 320 -23.45 -13.63 28.51
CA GLY A 320 -22.01 -13.50 28.60
C GLY A 320 -21.55 -13.07 30.00
N SER A 321 -20.41 -13.57 30.42
CA SER A 321 -19.71 -13.16 31.64
C SER A 321 -18.52 -12.30 31.31
N PHE A 322 -18.31 -11.19 32.05
CA PHE A 322 -17.33 -10.17 31.73
C PHE A 322 -16.44 -9.85 32.93
N GLY A 323 -15.12 -9.81 32.68
CA GLY A 323 -14.13 -9.26 33.62
C GLY A 323 -13.52 -8.00 33.01
N ILE A 324 -13.33 -6.97 33.80
CA ILE A 324 -12.71 -5.70 33.41
C ILE A 324 -11.65 -5.33 34.43
N ILE A 325 -10.55 -4.75 33.96
CA ILE A 325 -9.54 -4.13 34.82
C ILE A 325 -9.08 -2.81 34.20
N GLU A 326 -8.64 -1.91 35.06
CA GLU A 326 -7.76 -0.81 34.67
C GLU A 326 -6.31 -1.26 34.90
N VAL A 327 -5.47 -1.05 33.90
CA VAL A 327 -4.05 -1.40 33.96
C VAL A 327 -3.34 -0.45 34.93
N ARG A 328 -2.50 -0.99 35.79
CA ARG A 328 -1.72 -0.21 36.77
C ARG A 328 -0.43 0.31 36.14
N PRO A 329 0.07 1.47 36.53
CA PRO A 329 1.38 1.94 36.06
C PRO A 329 2.49 0.91 36.32
N GLY A 330 3.23 0.55 35.27
CA GLY A 330 4.31 -0.43 35.35
C GLY A 330 3.87 -1.89 35.42
N GLU A 331 2.58 -2.18 35.29
CA GLU A 331 2.07 -3.55 35.26
C GLU A 331 2.52 -4.30 34.00
N THR A 332 3.00 -5.50 34.19
CA THR A 332 3.40 -6.36 33.07
C THR A 332 2.21 -7.09 32.45
N PRO A 333 2.28 -7.50 31.15
CA PRO A 333 1.21 -8.27 30.53
C PRO A 333 0.78 -9.52 31.32
N PRO A 334 1.68 -10.35 31.88
CA PRO A 334 1.27 -11.51 32.71
C PRO A 334 0.53 -11.12 33.98
N GLU A 335 0.83 -9.97 34.60
CA GLU A 335 0.13 -9.49 35.81
C GLU A 335 -1.28 -9.01 35.46
N ALA A 336 -1.42 -8.20 34.41
CA ALA A 336 -2.70 -7.76 33.89
C ALA A 336 -3.59 -8.96 33.52
N PHE A 337 -3.02 -9.97 32.86
CA PHE A 337 -3.74 -11.20 32.53
C PHE A 337 -4.27 -11.94 33.76
N ARG A 338 -3.46 -12.12 34.78
CA ARG A 338 -3.92 -12.78 36.02
C ARG A 338 -5.08 -12.04 36.67
N ARG A 339 -5.07 -10.72 36.64
CA ARG A 339 -6.13 -9.89 37.21
C ARG A 339 -7.42 -9.95 36.44
N ILE A 340 -7.33 -9.88 35.11
CA ILE A 340 -8.54 -9.90 34.27
C ILE A 340 -9.18 -11.29 34.25
N ASP A 341 -8.38 -12.35 34.22
CA ASP A 341 -8.86 -13.73 34.34
C ASP A 341 -9.56 -13.97 35.69
N ALA A 342 -8.98 -13.47 36.78
CA ALA A 342 -9.61 -13.52 38.11
C ALA A 342 -10.94 -12.75 38.15
N ALA A 343 -11.07 -11.62 37.44
CA ALA A 343 -12.31 -10.86 37.33
C ALA A 343 -13.36 -11.64 36.55
N LEU A 344 -12.99 -12.23 35.38
CA LEU A 344 -13.88 -13.08 34.60
C LEU A 344 -14.33 -14.31 35.37
N TYR A 345 -13.40 -14.97 36.07
CA TYR A 345 -13.71 -16.09 36.95
C TYR A 345 -14.74 -15.74 38.03
N ARG A 346 -14.60 -14.57 38.68
CA ARG A 346 -15.59 -14.07 39.64
C ARG A 346 -16.94 -13.83 39.01
N SER A 347 -16.98 -13.33 37.77
CA SER A 347 -18.21 -13.16 37.01
C SER A 347 -18.93 -14.49 36.81
N LYS A 348 -18.20 -15.50 36.34
CA LYS A 348 -18.73 -16.87 36.13
C LYS A 348 -19.25 -17.51 37.41
N ASN A 349 -18.48 -17.45 38.51
CA ASN A 349 -18.85 -18.05 39.79
C ASN A 349 -19.92 -17.26 40.57
N GLY A 350 -20.03 -15.97 40.34
CA GLY A 350 -21.03 -15.12 40.95
C GLY A 350 -22.46 -15.31 40.41
N GLY A 351 -22.66 -16.22 39.45
CA GLY A 351 -23.98 -16.52 38.84
C GLY A 351 -24.07 -16.13 37.36
N ARG A 352 -22.95 -15.82 36.71
CA ARG A 352 -22.87 -15.47 35.25
C ARG A 352 -23.67 -14.20 34.88
N ASN A 353 -23.80 -13.96 33.56
CA ASN A 353 -24.55 -12.82 33.01
C ASN A 353 -24.30 -11.50 33.71
N ARG A 354 -23.02 -11.14 33.92
CA ARG A 354 -22.61 -9.95 34.65
C ARG A 354 -21.27 -9.40 34.27
N VAL A 355 -21.04 -8.15 34.65
CA VAL A 355 -19.77 -7.47 34.54
C VAL A 355 -19.12 -7.35 35.93
N ILE A 356 -17.85 -7.71 36.05
CA ILE A 356 -17.06 -7.54 37.29
C ILE A 356 -15.83 -6.70 36.99
N ILE A 357 -15.67 -5.60 37.75
CA ILE A 357 -14.42 -4.83 37.70
C ILE A 357 -13.44 -5.48 38.69
N GLY A 358 -12.26 -5.85 38.20
CA GLY A 358 -11.18 -6.39 39.01
C GLY A 358 -10.39 -5.29 39.71
N GLU A 359 -9.90 -5.58 40.91
CA GLU A 359 -9.02 -4.70 41.68
C GLU A 359 -7.63 -4.58 41.07
#